data_c8f8dca753a18b4ef9270bbae1d89ad3
#
_entry.id   c8f8dca753a18b4ef9270bbae1d89ad3
#
_cell.length_a   1.000
_cell.length_b   1.000
_cell.length_c   1.000
_cell.angle_alpha   90.00
_cell.angle_beta   90.00
_cell.angle_gamma   90.00
#
_symmetry.space_group_name_H-M   'P 1'
#
loop_
_entity.id
_entity.type
_entity.pdbx_description
1 polymer ?
#
loop_
_entity_poly.entity_id
_entity_poly.type
_entity_poly.pdbx_seq_one_letter_code
_entity_poly.pdbx_strand_id
1 'polypeptide(L)'
;MSLASAGIAAGIPAWALGKKATQLENIGFISGIVSNFMKEDWKGTLEKLARQGYTEMETGNFMGSSLSEYKAVCKSLGINVFAGGSSMPDMLKEPEKKIAEALEMGKKYWVCYWPWLGDAKNISADEAKTAADNLNKLGEASKKGGIKFCWHNHNWEFEKDTGEGLPFDILMKNTDAQTVKTELDIYWVRKGGADPVECLKKYPGRYEILHVKDMDDTPEKSFACPGSGIIDFRPVFREAWDQGVRHYIVERDGETNGIECLQSSANYLKNLRF
;
A
#
# COMPACT_ATOMS: atom_id res chain seq x y z
N MET A 1 65.09 -26.09 17.17
CA MET A 1 64.14 -25.02 17.64
C MET A 1 63.17 -24.74 16.53
N SER A 2 61.95 -25.25 16.66
CA SER A 2 60.88 -25.08 15.68
C SER A 2 59.97 -23.95 16.16
N LEU A 3 59.82 -22.90 15.36
CA LEU A 3 58.88 -21.79 15.59
C LEU A 3 57.52 -22.19 15.02
N ALA A 4 56.55 -22.45 15.89
CA ALA A 4 55.16 -22.62 15.52
C ALA A 4 54.54 -21.23 15.29
N SER A 5 54.13 -20.96 14.06
CA SER A 5 53.33 -19.78 13.72
C SER A 5 51.84 -20.03 14.07
N ALA A 6 51.35 -19.34 15.10
CA ALA A 6 49.94 -19.32 15.43
C ALA A 6 49.22 -18.37 14.44
N GLY A 7 48.47 -18.96 13.52
CA GLY A 7 47.55 -18.21 12.66
C GLY A 7 46.35 -17.72 13.44
N ILE A 8 46.17 -16.40 13.56
CA ILE A 8 44.96 -15.76 14.10
C ILE A 8 43.88 -15.83 13.01
N ALA A 9 42.91 -16.72 13.17
CA ALA A 9 41.69 -16.70 12.36
C ALA A 9 40.87 -15.47 12.78
N ALA A 10 40.94 -14.41 11.98
CA ALA A 10 40.05 -13.26 12.15
C ALA A 10 38.60 -13.72 11.89
N GLY A 11 37.81 -13.85 12.93
CA GLY A 11 36.38 -14.13 12.84
C GLY A 11 35.68 -13.01 12.05
N ILE A 12 34.90 -13.38 11.07
CA ILE A 12 34.06 -12.44 10.33
C ILE A 12 33.11 -11.79 11.35
N PRO A 13 33.11 -10.44 11.49
CA PRO A 13 32.25 -9.77 12.44
C PRO A 13 30.78 -10.02 12.10
N ALA A 14 29.92 -10.19 13.09
CA ALA A 14 28.51 -10.57 12.93
C ALA A 14 27.70 -9.62 12.01
N TRP A 15 28.13 -8.36 11.85
CA TRP A 15 27.53 -7.40 10.92
C TRP A 15 27.86 -7.68 9.43
N ALA A 16 28.89 -8.48 9.14
CA ALA A 16 29.26 -8.86 7.78
C ALA A 16 28.50 -10.11 7.27
N LEU A 17 27.73 -10.76 8.14
CA LEU A 17 26.75 -11.76 7.74
C LEU A 17 25.58 -11.01 7.12
N GLY A 18 25.55 -10.85 5.79
CA GLY A 18 24.49 -10.18 5.04
C GLY A 18 23.11 -10.65 5.50
N LYS A 19 22.18 -9.73 5.66
CA LYS A 19 20.77 -10.06 5.97
C LYS A 19 20.30 -11.14 5.00
N LYS A 20 19.68 -12.19 5.49
CA LYS A 20 19.17 -13.29 4.66
C LYS A 20 18.16 -12.71 3.66
N ALA A 21 18.27 -13.08 2.40
CA ALA A 21 17.30 -12.65 1.38
C ALA A 21 15.89 -13.08 1.79
N THR A 22 14.96 -12.14 1.69
CA THR A 22 13.53 -12.31 2.04
C THR A 22 12.69 -12.37 0.78
N GLN A 23 11.52 -12.95 0.88
CA GLN A 23 10.51 -13.06 -0.19
C GLN A 23 9.16 -12.70 0.40
N LEU A 24 8.26 -12.13 -0.40
CA LEU A 24 6.89 -11.89 0.03
C LEU A 24 6.17 -13.22 0.29
N GLU A 25 5.53 -13.34 1.44
CA GLU A 25 4.70 -14.49 1.81
C GLU A 25 3.29 -14.36 1.22
N ASN A 26 2.78 -13.13 1.19
CA ASN A 26 1.46 -12.80 0.68
C ASN A 26 1.58 -11.66 -0.34
N ILE A 27 0.77 -11.73 -1.37
CA ILE A 27 0.58 -10.64 -2.32
C ILE A 27 -0.92 -10.33 -2.42
N GLY A 28 -1.24 -9.06 -2.47
CA GLY A 28 -2.60 -8.57 -2.60
C GLY A 28 -2.81 -7.82 -3.92
N PHE A 29 -4.06 -7.51 -4.20
CA PHE A 29 -4.46 -6.67 -5.32
C PHE A 29 -5.60 -5.74 -4.91
N ILE A 30 -5.68 -4.57 -5.57
CA ILE A 30 -6.88 -3.73 -5.47
C ILE A 30 -7.88 -4.14 -6.56
N SER A 31 -9.14 -4.29 -6.19
CA SER A 31 -10.20 -4.78 -7.10
C SER A 31 -10.45 -3.83 -8.28
N GLY A 32 -10.04 -2.58 -8.20
CA GLY A 32 -10.13 -1.59 -9.27
C GLY A 32 -9.48 -2.03 -10.57
N ILE A 33 -8.32 -2.68 -10.51
CA ILE A 33 -7.58 -3.23 -11.68
C ILE A 33 -8.44 -4.18 -12.53
N VAL A 34 -9.31 -4.94 -11.90
CA VAL A 34 -10.15 -5.98 -12.54
C VAL A 34 -11.63 -5.64 -12.51
N SER A 35 -11.98 -4.36 -12.31
CA SER A 35 -13.37 -3.93 -12.11
C SER A 35 -14.31 -4.35 -13.25
N ASN A 36 -13.85 -4.32 -14.50
CA ASN A 36 -14.63 -4.75 -15.66
C ASN A 36 -14.89 -6.26 -15.64
N PHE A 37 -13.86 -7.07 -15.37
CA PHE A 37 -13.97 -8.51 -15.24
C PHE A 37 -14.85 -8.92 -14.05
N MET A 38 -14.73 -8.20 -12.93
CA MET A 38 -15.55 -8.41 -11.74
C MET A 38 -17.04 -8.12 -12.00
N LYS A 39 -17.38 -7.15 -12.85
CA LYS A 39 -18.77 -6.87 -13.24
C LYS A 39 -19.37 -7.97 -14.11
N GLU A 40 -18.56 -8.59 -14.97
CA GLU A 40 -19.01 -9.66 -15.87
C GLU A 40 -19.11 -11.02 -15.16
N ASP A 41 -18.03 -11.43 -14.48
CA ASP A 41 -17.93 -12.69 -13.75
C ASP A 41 -16.99 -12.54 -12.54
N TRP A 42 -17.51 -12.04 -11.43
CA TRP A 42 -16.71 -11.83 -10.24
C TRP A 42 -16.18 -13.13 -9.61
N LYS A 43 -16.94 -14.23 -9.66
CA LYS A 43 -16.50 -15.51 -9.11
C LYS A 43 -15.33 -16.09 -9.91
N GLY A 44 -15.51 -16.21 -11.22
CA GLY A 44 -14.44 -16.71 -12.10
C GLY A 44 -13.21 -15.78 -12.11
N THR A 45 -13.41 -14.48 -11.94
CA THR A 45 -12.30 -13.53 -11.79
C THR A 45 -11.53 -13.80 -10.51
N LEU A 46 -12.18 -13.90 -9.36
CA LEU A 46 -11.52 -14.22 -8.08
C LEU A 46 -10.84 -15.59 -8.09
N GLU A 47 -11.46 -16.60 -8.72
CA GLU A 47 -10.83 -17.92 -8.90
C GLU A 47 -9.53 -17.84 -9.71
N LYS A 48 -9.49 -17.04 -10.79
CA LYS A 48 -8.26 -16.82 -11.57
C LYS A 48 -7.17 -16.18 -10.71
N LEU A 49 -7.52 -15.14 -9.95
CA LEU A 49 -6.57 -14.42 -9.09
C LEU A 49 -6.05 -15.30 -7.95
N ALA A 50 -6.91 -16.11 -7.34
CA ALA A 50 -6.50 -17.09 -6.33
C ALA A 50 -5.49 -18.10 -6.91
N ARG A 51 -5.74 -18.64 -8.13
CA ARG A 51 -4.79 -19.54 -8.83
C ARG A 51 -3.47 -18.83 -9.17
N GLN A 52 -3.48 -17.53 -9.41
CA GLN A 52 -2.27 -16.71 -9.59
C GLN A 52 -1.53 -16.49 -8.26
N GLY A 53 -2.17 -16.80 -7.11
CA GLY A 53 -1.60 -16.77 -5.76
C GLY A 53 -1.81 -15.46 -5.03
N TYR A 54 -2.80 -14.69 -5.41
CA TYR A 54 -3.26 -13.57 -4.61
C TYR A 54 -4.05 -14.07 -3.40
N THR A 55 -3.70 -13.53 -2.23
CA THR A 55 -4.30 -13.93 -0.94
C THR A 55 -4.97 -12.78 -0.21
N GLU A 56 -4.75 -11.55 -0.66
CA GLU A 56 -5.34 -10.35 -0.07
C GLU A 56 -6.02 -9.51 -1.15
N MET A 57 -7.15 -8.94 -0.80
CA MET A 57 -7.89 -8.04 -1.69
C MET A 57 -8.26 -6.76 -0.97
N GLU A 58 -7.97 -5.67 -1.63
CA GLU A 58 -8.47 -4.35 -1.27
C GLU A 58 -9.65 -3.99 -2.17
N THR A 59 -10.76 -3.59 -1.56
CA THR A 59 -11.99 -3.30 -2.30
C THR A 59 -12.91 -2.32 -1.56
N GLY A 60 -13.58 -1.45 -2.31
CA GLY A 60 -14.62 -0.57 -1.77
C GLY A 60 -15.89 -1.36 -1.41
N ASN A 61 -16.38 -2.18 -2.33
CA ASN A 61 -17.68 -2.84 -2.25
C ASN A 61 -17.57 -4.37 -2.44
N PHE A 62 -18.62 -5.07 -2.01
CA PHE A 62 -18.79 -6.49 -2.35
C PHE A 62 -19.53 -6.66 -3.70
N MET A 63 -19.42 -7.86 -4.27
CA MET A 63 -20.08 -8.26 -5.51
C MET A 63 -21.09 -9.37 -5.23
N GLY A 64 -21.98 -9.62 -6.20
CA GLY A 64 -23.00 -10.66 -6.07
C GLY A 64 -24.28 -10.20 -5.37
N SER A 65 -25.12 -11.16 -4.97
CA SER A 65 -26.47 -10.90 -4.44
C SER A 65 -26.46 -10.57 -2.94
N SER A 66 -25.42 -10.96 -2.22
CA SER A 66 -25.30 -10.72 -0.78
C SER A 66 -23.84 -10.69 -0.31
N LEU A 67 -23.59 -9.95 0.77
CA LEU A 67 -22.30 -9.94 1.44
C LEU A 67 -21.91 -11.33 1.97
N SER A 68 -22.88 -12.12 2.44
CA SER A 68 -22.64 -13.48 2.92
C SER A 68 -22.10 -14.39 1.82
N GLU A 69 -22.69 -14.35 0.62
CA GLU A 69 -22.21 -15.08 -0.55
C GLU A 69 -20.80 -14.65 -0.92
N TYR A 70 -20.56 -13.34 -1.01
CA TYR A 70 -19.25 -12.78 -1.36
C TYR A 70 -18.15 -13.25 -0.39
N LYS A 71 -18.40 -13.15 0.91
CA LYS A 71 -17.47 -13.61 1.96
C LYS A 71 -17.22 -15.11 1.89
N ALA A 72 -18.26 -15.91 1.62
CA ALA A 72 -18.10 -17.36 1.50
C ALA A 72 -17.21 -17.73 0.31
N VAL A 73 -17.38 -17.09 -0.84
CA VAL A 73 -16.54 -17.30 -2.03
C VAL A 73 -15.10 -16.87 -1.76
N CYS A 74 -14.87 -15.64 -1.26
CA CYS A 74 -13.53 -15.19 -0.93
C CYS A 74 -12.82 -16.15 0.03
N LYS A 75 -13.51 -16.57 1.09
CA LYS A 75 -12.98 -17.53 2.07
C LYS A 75 -12.63 -18.89 1.43
N SER A 76 -13.47 -19.42 0.55
CA SER A 76 -13.22 -20.71 -0.13
C SER A 76 -12.00 -20.66 -1.05
N LEU A 77 -11.68 -19.47 -1.58
CA LEU A 77 -10.54 -19.21 -2.44
C LEU A 77 -9.26 -18.79 -1.68
N GLY A 78 -9.34 -18.64 -0.36
CA GLY A 78 -8.23 -18.16 0.46
C GLY A 78 -7.89 -16.67 0.25
N ILE A 79 -8.84 -15.88 -0.28
CA ILE A 79 -8.68 -14.43 -0.47
C ILE A 79 -9.28 -13.70 0.73
N ASN A 80 -8.46 -12.93 1.43
CA ASN A 80 -8.88 -12.07 2.54
C ASN A 80 -9.27 -10.69 2.01
N VAL A 81 -10.52 -10.27 2.21
CA VAL A 81 -10.93 -8.87 2.04
C VAL A 81 -10.41 -8.10 3.25
N PHE A 82 -9.26 -7.42 3.11
CA PHE A 82 -8.57 -6.90 4.29
C PHE A 82 -8.57 -5.38 4.40
N ALA A 83 -8.71 -4.65 3.29
CA ALA A 83 -8.68 -3.18 3.24
C ALA A 83 -9.70 -2.62 2.27
N GLY A 84 -9.91 -1.33 2.35
CA GLY A 84 -10.67 -0.55 1.42
C GLY A 84 -11.35 0.63 2.08
N GLY A 85 -11.68 1.62 1.30
CA GLY A 85 -12.19 2.88 1.79
C GLY A 85 -12.75 3.79 0.72
N SER A 86 -12.54 5.09 0.89
CA SER A 86 -13.15 6.12 0.06
C SER A 86 -12.35 7.43 0.14
N SER A 87 -12.89 8.51 -0.43
CA SER A 87 -12.31 9.85 -0.30
C SER A 87 -12.67 10.52 1.03
N MET A 88 -11.86 11.48 1.48
CA MET A 88 -12.12 12.27 2.69
C MET A 88 -13.54 12.87 2.74
N PRO A 89 -14.05 13.56 1.68
CA PRO A 89 -15.38 14.13 1.72
C PRO A 89 -16.48 13.09 1.93
N ASP A 90 -16.27 11.86 1.45
CA ASP A 90 -17.23 10.79 1.64
C ASP A 90 -17.13 10.18 3.04
N MET A 91 -15.90 9.93 3.52
CA MET A 91 -15.66 9.32 4.83
C MET A 91 -16.16 10.16 6.00
N LEU A 92 -16.12 11.49 5.87
CA LEU A 92 -16.58 12.41 6.90
C LEU A 92 -18.11 12.48 7.07
N LYS A 93 -18.90 11.95 6.12
CA LYS A 93 -20.37 12.05 6.19
C LYS A 93 -20.99 11.19 7.29
N GLU A 94 -20.60 9.92 7.38
CA GLU A 94 -21.17 8.95 8.32
C GLU A 94 -20.06 7.95 8.75
N PRO A 95 -19.01 8.43 9.44
CA PRO A 95 -17.82 7.62 9.69
C PRO A 95 -18.12 6.33 10.48
N GLU A 96 -18.94 6.39 11.51
CA GLU A 96 -19.28 5.22 12.32
C GLU A 96 -20.01 4.15 11.53
N LYS A 97 -20.95 4.55 10.67
CA LYS A 97 -21.69 3.63 9.79
C LYS A 97 -20.75 2.96 8.78
N LYS A 98 -19.89 3.75 8.12
CA LYS A 98 -18.92 3.23 7.15
C LYS A 98 -17.89 2.30 7.78
N ILE A 99 -17.47 2.58 9.00
CA ILE A 99 -16.61 1.70 9.79
C ILE A 99 -17.33 0.37 10.07
N ALA A 100 -18.60 0.42 10.50
CA ALA A 100 -19.38 -0.78 10.72
C ALA A 100 -19.52 -1.64 9.44
N GLU A 101 -19.82 -1.02 8.30
CA GLU A 101 -19.89 -1.67 7.00
C GLU A 101 -18.54 -2.29 6.59
N ALA A 102 -17.43 -1.59 6.82
CA ALA A 102 -16.09 -2.11 6.56
C ALA A 102 -15.77 -3.35 7.42
N LEU A 103 -16.11 -3.31 8.70
CA LEU A 103 -15.94 -4.44 9.62
C LEU A 103 -16.84 -5.62 9.24
N GLU A 104 -18.08 -5.37 8.82
CA GLU A 104 -18.99 -6.40 8.34
C GLU A 104 -18.44 -7.11 7.10
N MET A 105 -17.77 -6.39 6.19
CA MET A 105 -17.03 -6.98 5.07
C MET A 105 -15.81 -7.79 5.50
N GLY A 106 -15.33 -7.66 6.73
CA GLY A 106 -14.14 -8.35 7.24
C GLY A 106 -12.85 -7.53 7.12
N LYS A 107 -12.94 -6.24 6.77
CA LYS A 107 -11.78 -5.38 6.61
C LYS A 107 -11.09 -5.14 7.95
N LYS A 108 -9.77 -5.09 7.92
CA LYS A 108 -8.90 -4.72 9.03
C LYS A 108 -8.43 -3.27 8.94
N TYR A 109 -8.44 -2.74 7.72
CA TYR A 109 -7.99 -1.39 7.40
C TYR A 109 -9.09 -0.62 6.67
N TRP A 110 -9.31 0.61 7.13
CA TRP A 110 -10.17 1.61 6.47
C TRP A 110 -9.27 2.68 5.87
N VAL A 111 -9.30 2.86 4.53
CA VAL A 111 -8.31 3.64 3.80
C VAL A 111 -8.93 4.92 3.24
N CYS A 112 -8.33 6.06 3.52
CA CYS A 112 -8.65 7.32 2.87
C CYS A 112 -7.79 7.48 1.61
N TYR A 113 -8.36 7.21 0.44
CA TYR A 113 -7.64 7.29 -0.84
C TYR A 113 -7.38 8.71 -1.31
N TRP A 114 -8.16 9.67 -0.86
CA TRP A 114 -8.04 11.06 -1.25
C TRP A 114 -8.23 11.95 -0.02
N PRO A 115 -7.16 12.46 0.59
CA PRO A 115 -7.23 13.19 1.86
C PRO A 115 -7.64 14.66 1.71
N TRP A 116 -7.88 15.11 0.49
CA TRP A 116 -8.14 16.52 0.18
C TRP A 116 -9.65 16.80 0.06
N LEU A 117 -10.07 17.97 0.54
CA LEU A 117 -11.43 18.47 0.35
C LEU A 117 -11.60 19.24 -0.98
N GLY A 118 -10.52 19.69 -1.56
CA GLY A 118 -10.45 20.47 -2.78
C GLY A 118 -9.48 19.90 -3.83
N ASP A 119 -8.98 20.78 -4.69
CA ASP A 119 -8.00 20.44 -5.74
C ASP A 119 -6.62 20.26 -5.14
N ALA A 120 -6.01 19.10 -5.36
CA ALA A 120 -4.67 18.78 -4.85
C ALA A 120 -3.51 19.45 -5.64
N LYS A 121 -3.77 20.07 -6.79
CA LYS A 121 -2.70 20.65 -7.62
C LYS A 121 -1.98 21.86 -6.99
N ASN A 122 -2.59 22.51 -6.03
CA ASN A 122 -2.07 23.70 -5.36
C ASN A 122 -2.32 23.65 -3.85
N ILE A 123 -1.90 22.57 -3.19
CA ILE A 123 -2.07 22.38 -1.77
C ILE A 123 -1.26 23.45 -1.00
N SER A 124 -1.94 24.25 -0.19
CA SER A 124 -1.32 25.16 0.78
C SER A 124 -0.97 24.45 2.09
N ALA A 125 -0.14 25.06 2.92
CA ALA A 125 0.15 24.55 4.24
C ALA A 125 -1.11 24.42 5.12
N ASP A 126 -2.03 25.37 5.04
CA ASP A 126 -3.29 25.37 5.81
C ASP A 126 -4.24 24.26 5.34
N GLU A 127 -4.32 23.99 4.03
CA GLU A 127 -5.09 22.86 3.51
C GLU A 127 -4.49 21.53 3.97
N ALA A 128 -3.17 21.39 3.98
CA ALA A 128 -2.50 20.18 4.48
C ALA A 128 -2.74 19.99 5.99
N LYS A 129 -2.71 21.05 6.79
CA LYS A 129 -3.05 21.00 8.22
C LYS A 129 -4.53 20.62 8.43
N THR A 130 -5.43 21.21 7.63
CA THR A 130 -6.87 20.87 7.68
C THR A 130 -7.10 19.39 7.30
N ALA A 131 -6.41 18.89 6.31
CA ALA A 131 -6.46 17.46 5.95
C ALA A 131 -5.93 16.58 7.09
N ALA A 132 -4.82 16.96 7.73
CA ALA A 132 -4.29 16.26 8.90
C ALA A 132 -5.30 16.20 10.06
N ASP A 133 -5.97 17.32 10.36
CA ASP A 133 -7.02 17.36 11.41
C ASP A 133 -8.18 16.41 11.09
N ASN A 134 -8.59 16.34 9.82
CA ASN A 134 -9.64 15.42 9.39
C ASN A 134 -9.18 13.97 9.42
N LEU A 135 -7.94 13.66 9.02
CA LEU A 135 -7.36 12.33 9.16
C LEU A 135 -7.31 11.90 10.64
N ASN A 136 -6.95 12.80 11.55
CA ASN A 136 -6.97 12.53 12.99
C ASN A 136 -8.38 12.18 13.51
N LYS A 137 -9.42 12.94 13.07
CA LYS A 137 -10.82 12.63 13.40
C LYS A 137 -11.23 11.23 12.94
N LEU A 138 -10.88 10.88 11.70
CA LEU A 138 -11.18 9.55 11.14
C LEU A 138 -10.35 8.45 11.82
N GLY A 139 -9.09 8.70 12.16
CA GLY A 139 -8.25 7.80 12.92
C GLY A 139 -8.81 7.49 14.31
N GLU A 140 -9.28 8.51 15.03
CA GLU A 140 -9.94 8.32 16.33
C GLU A 140 -11.27 7.59 16.21
N ALA A 141 -12.10 7.90 15.21
CA ALA A 141 -13.33 7.16 14.95
C ALA A 141 -13.05 5.69 14.64
N SER A 142 -12.03 5.42 13.81
CA SER A 142 -11.58 4.06 13.46
C SER A 142 -11.10 3.29 14.67
N LYS A 143 -10.29 3.90 15.53
CA LYS A 143 -9.83 3.29 16.80
C LYS A 143 -11.00 2.92 17.70
N LYS A 144 -11.99 3.82 17.87
CA LYS A 144 -13.21 3.54 18.63
C LYS A 144 -14.04 2.42 18.01
N GLY A 145 -14.11 2.37 16.69
CA GLY A 145 -14.81 1.33 15.93
C GLY A 145 -14.09 -0.02 15.88
N GLY A 146 -12.81 -0.08 16.26
CA GLY A 146 -12.03 -1.32 16.25
C GLY A 146 -11.43 -1.69 14.90
N ILE A 147 -11.22 -0.73 13.99
CA ILE A 147 -10.56 -0.89 12.70
C ILE A 147 -9.31 0.01 12.65
N LYS A 148 -8.26 -0.42 11.95
CA LYS A 148 -7.10 0.43 11.69
C LYS A 148 -7.39 1.43 10.58
N PHE A 149 -6.81 2.61 10.66
CA PHE A 149 -6.98 3.67 9.68
C PHE A 149 -5.68 3.97 8.95
N CYS A 150 -5.75 4.04 7.62
CA CYS A 150 -4.66 4.49 6.76
C CYS A 150 -5.13 5.61 5.84
N TRP A 151 -4.19 6.42 5.39
CA TRP A 151 -4.38 7.30 4.24
C TRP A 151 -3.38 6.95 3.13
N HIS A 152 -3.78 7.18 1.89
CA HIS A 152 -3.06 6.85 0.67
C HIS A 152 -2.56 8.13 0.02
N ASN A 153 -1.29 8.14 -0.41
CA ASN A 153 -0.67 9.28 -1.07
C ASN A 153 -0.76 9.23 -2.59
N HIS A 154 -0.70 10.42 -3.19
CA HIS A 154 -0.47 10.62 -4.62
C HIS A 154 0.81 11.45 -4.86
N ASN A 155 1.04 11.88 -6.09
CA ASN A 155 2.21 12.70 -6.45
C ASN A 155 2.15 14.13 -5.87
N TRP A 156 0.94 14.68 -5.72
CA TRP A 156 0.72 16.07 -5.30
C TRP A 156 1.33 16.40 -3.94
N GLU A 157 1.40 15.43 -3.05
CA GLU A 157 1.99 15.56 -1.73
C GLU A 157 3.51 15.78 -1.76
N PHE A 158 4.16 15.50 -2.91
CA PHE A 158 5.62 15.53 -3.05
C PHE A 158 6.13 16.58 -4.05
N GLU A 159 5.26 17.13 -4.92
CA GLU A 159 5.70 17.96 -6.06
C GLU A 159 6.09 19.38 -5.66
N LYS A 160 5.40 19.99 -4.70
CA LYS A 160 5.55 21.41 -4.40
C LYS A 160 5.63 21.68 -2.91
N ASP A 161 6.69 22.39 -2.51
CA ASP A 161 6.82 22.90 -1.14
C ASP A 161 5.82 24.04 -0.92
N THR A 162 5.14 24.02 0.21
CA THR A 162 4.12 24.99 0.60
C THR A 162 4.68 26.26 1.22
N GLY A 163 6.00 26.32 1.46
CA GLY A 163 6.67 27.31 2.29
C GLY A 163 6.86 26.86 3.75
N GLU A 164 6.16 25.81 4.18
CA GLU A 164 6.32 25.14 5.48
C GLU A 164 6.77 23.68 5.34
N GLY A 165 7.10 23.23 4.13
CA GLY A 165 7.49 21.89 3.74
C GLY A 165 6.55 21.28 2.73
N LEU A 166 6.86 20.04 2.32
CA LEU A 166 6.00 19.28 1.42
C LEU A 166 4.68 18.91 2.12
N PRO A 167 3.53 18.90 1.41
CA PRO A 167 2.25 18.46 1.97
C PRO A 167 2.34 17.09 2.66
N PHE A 168 3.11 16.14 2.10
CA PHE A 168 3.37 14.85 2.74
C PHE A 168 3.96 15.00 4.15
N ASP A 169 4.98 15.83 4.28
CA ASP A 169 5.64 16.06 5.57
C ASP A 169 4.71 16.75 6.59
N ILE A 170 3.86 17.66 6.11
CA ILE A 170 2.88 18.34 6.96
C ILE A 170 1.86 17.33 7.48
N LEU A 171 1.32 16.44 6.61
CA LEU A 171 0.42 15.37 7.01
C LEU A 171 1.08 14.44 8.04
N MET A 172 2.30 13.98 7.77
CA MET A 172 3.02 13.05 8.65
C MET A 172 3.33 13.63 10.03
N LYS A 173 3.63 14.94 10.11
CA LYS A 173 3.95 15.64 11.37
C LYS A 173 2.72 16.03 12.18
N ASN A 174 1.59 16.32 11.53
CA ASN A 174 0.37 16.82 12.18
C ASN A 174 -0.68 15.72 12.42
N THR A 175 -0.40 14.46 12.04
CA THR A 175 -1.28 13.32 12.32
C THR A 175 -0.75 12.45 13.46
N ASP A 176 -1.66 11.96 14.29
CA ASP A 176 -1.31 11.05 15.40
C ASP A 176 -0.79 9.71 14.85
N ALA A 177 0.46 9.40 15.15
CA ALA A 177 1.15 8.20 14.70
C ALA A 177 0.52 6.89 15.22
N GLN A 178 -0.31 6.92 16.26
CA GLN A 178 -0.97 5.73 16.80
C GLN A 178 -2.26 5.41 16.05
N THR A 179 -3.01 6.42 15.63
CA THR A 179 -4.34 6.26 15.04
C THR A 179 -4.38 6.43 13.53
N VAL A 180 -3.41 7.17 12.97
CA VAL A 180 -3.31 7.44 11.52
C VAL A 180 -2.06 6.79 10.97
N LYS A 181 -2.22 5.77 10.15
CA LYS A 181 -1.14 5.11 9.40
C LYS A 181 -1.17 5.51 7.95
N THR A 182 -0.20 5.03 7.18
CA THR A 182 -0.08 5.33 5.75
C THR A 182 -0.09 4.04 4.95
N GLU A 183 -0.86 4.04 3.90
CA GLU A 183 -0.74 3.15 2.75
C GLU A 183 0.12 3.88 1.72
N LEU A 184 1.40 3.52 1.63
CA LEU A 184 2.35 4.21 0.77
C LEU A 184 2.27 3.67 -0.66
N ASP A 185 1.88 4.51 -1.61
CA ASP A 185 1.97 4.19 -3.03
C ASP A 185 3.36 4.56 -3.58
N ILE A 186 4.10 3.53 -3.97
CA ILE A 186 5.49 3.64 -4.42
C ILE A 186 5.62 4.44 -5.72
N TYR A 187 4.69 4.22 -6.66
CA TYR A 187 4.70 4.92 -7.95
C TYR A 187 4.44 6.43 -7.74
N TRP A 188 3.43 6.78 -6.95
CA TRP A 188 3.10 8.18 -6.74
C TRP A 188 4.19 8.95 -6.01
N VAL A 189 4.89 8.32 -5.06
CA VAL A 189 6.10 8.91 -4.45
C VAL A 189 7.15 9.22 -5.52
N ARG A 190 7.44 8.24 -6.39
CA ARG A 190 8.41 8.41 -7.49
C ARG A 190 7.95 9.44 -8.52
N LYS A 191 6.66 9.46 -8.86
CA LYS A 191 6.04 10.42 -9.79
C LYS A 191 6.13 11.84 -9.26
N GLY A 192 5.96 12.04 -7.97
CA GLY A 192 6.14 13.33 -7.29
C GLY A 192 7.60 13.74 -7.08
N GLY A 193 8.57 12.94 -7.53
CA GLY A 193 10.00 13.26 -7.47
C GLY A 193 10.70 12.87 -6.16
N ALA A 194 10.02 12.16 -5.25
CA ALA A 194 10.59 11.70 -3.99
C ALA A 194 11.12 10.25 -4.08
N ASP A 195 11.82 9.82 -3.03
CA ASP A 195 12.32 8.45 -2.87
C ASP A 195 11.51 7.69 -1.82
N PRO A 196 10.85 6.56 -2.19
CA PRO A 196 10.07 5.78 -1.23
C PRO A 196 10.89 5.23 -0.05
N VAL A 197 12.17 4.90 -0.27
CA VAL A 197 13.05 4.42 0.81
C VAL A 197 13.31 5.53 1.82
N GLU A 198 13.55 6.74 1.35
CA GLU A 198 13.75 7.90 2.23
C GLU A 198 12.46 8.29 2.96
N CYS A 199 11.28 8.15 2.33
CA CYS A 199 10.00 8.32 3.01
C CYS A 199 9.84 7.32 4.16
N LEU A 200 10.11 6.03 3.92
CA LEU A 200 10.05 4.97 4.92
C LEU A 200 10.99 5.26 6.10
N LYS A 201 12.23 5.62 5.83
CA LYS A 201 13.24 5.93 6.86
C LYS A 201 12.89 7.18 7.66
N LYS A 202 12.30 8.20 7.01
CA LYS A 202 11.97 9.48 7.66
C LYS A 202 10.88 9.36 8.70
N TYR A 203 9.92 8.46 8.48
CA TYR A 203 8.76 8.28 9.36
C TYR A 203 8.56 6.81 9.74
N PRO A 204 9.50 6.20 10.47
CA PRO A 204 9.43 4.77 10.81
C PRO A 204 8.19 4.44 11.64
N GLY A 205 7.59 3.26 11.37
CA GLY A 205 6.40 2.77 12.08
C GLY A 205 5.08 3.46 11.68
N ARG A 206 5.09 4.31 10.65
CA ARG A 206 3.89 4.98 10.13
C ARG A 206 3.21 4.19 9.02
N TYR A 207 3.83 3.16 8.46
CA TYR A 207 3.37 2.46 7.27
C TYR A 207 2.85 1.07 7.62
N GLU A 208 1.67 0.73 7.10
CA GLU A 208 1.05 -0.59 7.30
C GLU A 208 0.89 -1.34 5.97
N ILE A 209 0.68 -0.62 4.86
CA ILE A 209 0.40 -1.16 3.54
C ILE A 209 1.29 -0.46 2.51
N LEU A 210 1.76 -1.19 1.51
CA LEU A 210 2.36 -0.62 0.31
C LEU A 210 1.47 -0.90 -0.91
N HIS A 211 1.15 0.14 -1.68
CA HIS A 211 0.69 -0.02 -3.06
C HIS A 211 1.90 -0.22 -3.97
N VAL A 212 1.94 -1.40 -4.59
CA VAL A 212 2.99 -1.82 -5.51
C VAL A 212 2.51 -1.52 -6.93
N LYS A 213 2.84 -0.33 -7.38
CA LYS A 213 2.53 0.22 -8.69
C LYS A 213 3.82 0.60 -9.38
N ASP A 214 4.00 0.23 -10.65
CA ASP A 214 5.25 0.46 -11.38
C ASP A 214 5.12 1.61 -12.37
N MET A 215 6.27 2.05 -12.87
CA MET A 215 6.42 3.21 -13.76
C MET A 215 7.11 2.80 -15.04
N ASP A 216 6.57 3.18 -16.20
CA ASP A 216 7.24 2.95 -17.47
C ASP A 216 8.44 3.90 -17.71
N ASP A 217 9.22 3.64 -18.74
CA ASP A 217 10.38 4.46 -19.11
C ASP A 217 10.06 5.51 -20.19
N THR A 218 8.80 5.91 -20.32
CA THR A 218 8.43 7.03 -21.19
C THR A 218 8.67 8.38 -20.52
N PRO A 219 8.74 9.48 -21.28
CA PRO A 219 8.82 10.83 -20.69
C PRO A 219 7.65 11.16 -19.74
N GLU A 220 6.47 10.62 -20.02
CA GLU A 220 5.26 10.79 -19.24
C GLU A 220 5.30 10.03 -17.93
N LYS A 221 6.22 9.04 -17.79
CA LYS A 221 6.31 8.16 -16.61
C LYS A 221 4.96 7.58 -16.25
N SER A 222 4.32 6.93 -17.24
CA SER A 222 2.99 6.35 -17.12
C SER A 222 2.99 5.08 -16.29
N PHE A 223 1.79 4.53 -16.04
CA PHE A 223 1.64 3.32 -15.25
C PHE A 223 2.14 2.08 -15.97
N ALA A 224 2.87 1.23 -15.26
CA ALA A 224 3.27 -0.10 -15.69
C ALA A 224 2.80 -1.16 -14.68
N CYS A 225 2.68 -2.40 -15.14
CA CYS A 225 2.43 -3.52 -14.22
C CYS A 225 3.72 -3.80 -13.43
N PRO A 226 3.64 -4.04 -12.11
CA PRO A 226 4.82 -4.34 -11.30
C PRO A 226 5.73 -5.41 -11.91
N GLY A 227 7.00 -5.04 -12.08
CA GLY A 227 8.04 -5.85 -12.71
C GLY A 227 8.19 -5.66 -14.23
N SER A 228 7.34 -4.83 -14.86
CA SER A 228 7.49 -4.45 -16.27
C SER A 228 7.98 -3.01 -16.47
N GLY A 229 8.12 -2.26 -15.40
CA GLY A 229 8.57 -0.87 -15.39
C GLY A 229 10.01 -0.70 -14.91
N ILE A 230 10.32 0.51 -14.43
CA ILE A 230 11.67 0.93 -14.06
C ILE A 230 11.92 1.00 -12.55
N ILE A 231 10.89 0.76 -11.71
CA ILE A 231 11.06 0.87 -10.26
C ILE A 231 11.74 -0.40 -9.72
N ASP A 232 12.91 -0.23 -9.07
CA ASP A 232 13.49 -1.33 -8.30
C ASP A 232 12.81 -1.41 -6.92
N PHE A 233 11.94 -2.40 -6.76
CA PHE A 233 11.20 -2.60 -5.51
C PHE A 233 12.06 -3.21 -4.38
N ARG A 234 13.22 -3.79 -4.66
CA ARG A 234 14.05 -4.49 -3.67
C ARG A 234 14.43 -3.62 -2.47
N PRO A 235 15.00 -2.41 -2.64
CA PRO A 235 15.36 -1.57 -1.51
C PRO A 235 14.14 -1.08 -0.74
N VAL A 236 13.02 -0.78 -1.44
CA VAL A 236 11.76 -0.35 -0.81
C VAL A 236 11.18 -1.46 0.05
N PHE A 237 11.10 -2.69 -0.50
CA PHE A 237 10.57 -3.85 0.22
C PHE A 237 11.44 -4.24 1.40
N ARG A 238 12.77 -4.16 1.26
CA ARG A 238 13.70 -4.41 2.38
C ARG A 238 13.44 -3.44 3.53
N GLU A 239 13.40 -2.14 3.26
CA GLU A 239 13.15 -1.13 4.28
C GLU A 239 11.78 -1.30 4.94
N ALA A 240 10.73 -1.48 4.14
CA ALA A 240 9.37 -1.68 4.63
C ALA A 240 9.24 -2.97 5.47
N TRP A 241 9.84 -4.07 5.02
CA TRP A 241 9.85 -5.34 5.74
C TRP A 241 10.55 -5.24 7.10
N ASP A 242 11.70 -4.57 7.15
CA ASP A 242 12.46 -4.34 8.37
C ASP A 242 11.65 -3.50 9.39
N GLN A 243 10.76 -2.62 8.90
CA GLN A 243 9.82 -1.85 9.73
C GLN A 243 8.53 -2.59 10.08
N GLY A 244 8.33 -3.82 9.61
CA GLY A 244 7.17 -4.64 9.95
C GLY A 244 5.99 -4.57 8.97
N VAL A 245 6.13 -3.89 7.82
CA VAL A 245 5.09 -3.90 6.78
C VAL A 245 4.98 -5.31 6.18
N ARG A 246 3.74 -5.80 6.03
CA ARG A 246 3.44 -7.16 5.53
C ARG A 246 2.36 -7.20 4.45
N HIS A 247 1.76 -6.08 4.10
CA HIS A 247 0.71 -5.96 3.09
C HIS A 247 1.26 -5.25 1.85
N TYR A 248 1.29 -5.95 0.72
CA TYR A 248 1.85 -5.51 -0.56
C TYR A 248 0.79 -5.69 -1.63
N ILE A 249 0.16 -4.60 -2.04
CA ILE A 249 -1.04 -4.59 -2.88
C ILE A 249 -0.70 -4.11 -4.27
N VAL A 250 -0.87 -4.98 -5.24
CA VAL A 250 -0.66 -4.62 -6.65
C VAL A 250 -1.76 -3.69 -7.11
N GLU A 251 -1.35 -2.59 -7.71
CA GLU A 251 -2.24 -1.62 -8.33
C GLU A 251 -1.69 -1.15 -9.68
N ARG A 252 -2.59 -0.79 -10.60
CA ARG A 252 -2.33 -0.06 -11.84
C ARG A 252 -3.59 0.65 -12.31
N ASP A 253 -3.55 1.97 -12.39
CA ASP A 253 -4.65 2.76 -12.93
C ASP A 253 -4.81 2.57 -14.44
N GLY A 254 -6.05 2.73 -14.93
CA GLY A 254 -6.35 2.71 -16.36
C GLY A 254 -6.06 1.39 -17.07
N GLU A 255 -5.94 0.27 -16.34
CA GLU A 255 -5.64 -1.02 -16.91
C GLU A 255 -6.87 -1.62 -17.60
N THR A 256 -6.71 -2.03 -18.86
CA THR A 256 -7.76 -2.71 -19.63
C THR A 256 -7.62 -4.23 -19.60
N ASN A 257 -6.39 -4.73 -19.39
CA ASN A 257 -6.04 -6.16 -19.28
C ASN A 257 -5.63 -6.53 -17.85
N GLY A 258 -6.42 -6.16 -16.84
CA GLY A 258 -6.09 -6.32 -15.43
C GLY A 258 -5.71 -7.74 -15.02
N ILE A 259 -6.32 -8.77 -15.61
CA ILE A 259 -5.98 -10.18 -15.33
C ILE A 259 -4.54 -10.50 -15.77
N GLU A 260 -4.12 -10.05 -16.93
CA GLU A 260 -2.76 -10.30 -17.46
C GLU A 260 -1.72 -9.48 -16.66
N CYS A 261 -2.06 -8.24 -16.33
CA CYS A 261 -1.23 -7.40 -15.47
C CYS A 261 -1.00 -8.06 -14.11
N LEU A 262 -2.06 -8.53 -13.45
CA LEU A 262 -1.95 -9.23 -12.18
C LEU A 262 -1.17 -10.55 -12.30
N GLN A 263 -1.34 -11.30 -13.41
CA GLN A 263 -0.56 -12.52 -13.64
C GLN A 263 0.94 -12.25 -13.74
N SER A 264 1.36 -11.25 -14.55
CA SER A 264 2.77 -10.89 -14.70
C SER A 264 3.36 -10.36 -13.39
N SER A 265 2.61 -9.52 -12.68
CA SER A 265 3.01 -8.97 -11.39
C SER A 265 3.17 -10.05 -10.31
N ALA A 266 2.23 -11.02 -10.25
CA ALA A 266 2.36 -12.15 -9.33
C ALA A 266 3.61 -12.99 -9.61
N ASN A 267 3.90 -13.28 -10.89
CA ASN A 267 5.10 -14.01 -11.29
C ASN A 267 6.38 -13.26 -10.87
N TYR A 268 6.42 -11.95 -11.08
CA TYR A 268 7.55 -11.12 -10.67
C TYR A 268 7.72 -11.10 -9.14
N LEU A 269 6.68 -10.76 -8.39
CA LEU A 269 6.73 -10.57 -6.94
C LEU A 269 7.06 -11.87 -6.20
N LYS A 270 6.53 -13.02 -6.65
CA LYS A 270 6.85 -14.33 -6.06
C LYS A 270 8.32 -14.74 -6.25
N ASN A 271 8.98 -14.22 -7.28
CA ASN A 271 10.39 -14.52 -7.55
C ASN A 271 11.35 -13.46 -7.03
N LEU A 272 10.83 -12.29 -6.62
CA LEU A 272 11.64 -11.21 -6.11
C LEU A 272 12.27 -11.60 -4.76
N ARG A 273 13.58 -11.39 -4.66
CA ARG A 273 14.35 -11.54 -3.41
C ARG A 273 14.93 -10.18 -3.03
N PHE A 274 14.78 -9.79 -1.77
CA PHE A 274 15.22 -8.49 -1.25
C PHE A 274 15.81 -8.61 0.16
#